data_d957aa36c81313fb43c4a3269d149dcf
#
_entry.id   d957aa36c81313fb43c4a3269d149dcf
#
_cell.length_a   1.000
_cell.length_b   1.000
_cell.length_c   1.000
_cell.angle_alpha   90.00
_cell.angle_beta   90.00
_cell.angle_gamma   90.00
#
_symmetry.space_group_name_H-M   'P 1'
#
loop_
_entity.id
_entity.type
_entity.pdbx_description
1 polymer ?
#
loop_
_entity_poly.entity_id
_entity_poly.type
_entity_poly.pdbx_seq_one_letter_code
_entity_poly.pdbx_strand_id
1 'polypeptide(L)'
;WGIDNPDSVYRVIPIGDSQSYVIRGKLGKQLFNENHFTLWDEDMKTIGLISGNNLTVDSENNFEIFVNPNKNKGEKNHIQTSSGAKEFYIRDTMIDWLKDRPNELDIEIIEVSRSAKKFDTKMKLEIVKTYMQKWAANTTRWNQQALSKPVNEFSFKIDRDTDGALRNQVYLLGHFALPSSDHCIKLDIHLDGAKYFIAPITNIWGTTNNIVTKNGSLNNSQAKVNQDGTYTFILSVNDPRVFNWLDPSGLSEGILTLRWSGFPNEIV
;
A
#
# COMPACT_ATOMS: atom_id res chain seq x y z
N TRP A 1 -9.72 2.23 -0.98
CA TRP A 1 -8.82 1.44 -1.76
C TRP A 1 -8.37 0.19 -0.99
N GLY A 2 -9.19 -0.83 -0.98
CA GLY A 2 -8.97 -1.94 -0.06
C GLY A 2 -9.04 -1.46 1.39
N ILE A 3 -8.24 -2.05 2.26
CA ILE A 3 -8.00 -1.50 3.60
C ILE A 3 -6.89 -0.46 3.47
N ASP A 4 -7.22 0.77 3.78
CA ASP A 4 -6.42 1.95 3.46
C ASP A 4 -5.05 2.02 4.19
N ASN A 5 -4.09 2.69 3.57
CA ASN A 5 -2.87 3.17 4.20
C ASN A 5 -2.71 4.67 3.89
N PRO A 6 -2.99 5.56 4.85
CA PRO A 6 -2.99 7.00 4.61
C PRO A 6 -1.60 7.58 4.31
N ASP A 7 -0.54 6.85 4.60
CA ASP A 7 0.83 7.27 4.26
C ASP A 7 1.22 6.95 2.82
N SER A 8 0.37 6.27 2.05
CA SER A 8 0.73 5.83 0.69
C SER A 8 0.05 6.67 -0.39
N VAL A 9 0.84 7.13 -1.36
CA VAL A 9 0.35 7.66 -2.63
C VAL A 9 0.32 6.53 -3.65
N TYR A 10 -0.87 6.27 -4.19
CA TYR A 10 -1.10 5.19 -5.15
C TYR A 10 -1.27 5.74 -6.56
N ARG A 11 -0.64 5.07 -7.54
CA ARG A 11 -0.88 5.30 -8.97
C ARG A 11 -1.10 3.98 -9.66
N VAL A 12 -2.12 3.92 -10.48
CA VAL A 12 -2.48 2.71 -11.21
C VAL A 12 -2.46 3.01 -12.70
N ILE A 13 -1.74 2.20 -13.45
CA ILE A 13 -1.58 2.33 -14.88
C ILE A 13 -2.09 1.04 -15.51
N PRO A 14 -3.23 1.07 -16.23
CA PRO A 14 -3.66 -0.07 -17.02
C PRO A 14 -2.64 -0.33 -18.13
N ILE A 15 -2.19 -1.55 -18.26
CA ILE A 15 -1.25 -1.96 -19.31
C ILE A 15 -1.76 -3.15 -20.12
N GLY A 16 -1.29 -3.25 -21.36
CA GLY A 16 -1.47 -4.44 -22.19
C GLY A 16 -0.21 -5.31 -22.10
N ASP A 17 -0.41 -6.62 -22.01
CA ASP A 17 0.65 -7.60 -21.85
C ASP A 17 1.61 -7.72 -23.06
N SER A 18 1.17 -7.25 -24.23
CA SER A 18 1.91 -7.30 -25.48
C SER A 18 2.47 -5.95 -25.96
N GLN A 19 2.31 -4.91 -25.15
CA GLN A 19 2.77 -3.56 -25.48
C GLN A 19 4.07 -3.25 -24.72
N SER A 20 4.80 -2.24 -25.20
CA SER A 20 6.02 -1.76 -24.57
C SER A 20 5.81 -0.34 -24.02
N TYR A 21 6.16 -0.16 -22.77
CA TYR A 21 6.05 1.10 -22.03
C TYR A 21 7.40 1.51 -21.46
N VAL A 22 7.60 2.80 -21.31
CA VAL A 22 8.61 3.37 -20.46
C VAL A 22 7.95 4.27 -19.42
N ILE A 23 8.30 4.09 -18.16
CA ILE A 23 7.94 4.97 -17.06
C ILE A 23 9.17 5.78 -16.73
N ARG A 24 9.12 7.10 -16.98
CA ARG A 24 10.17 8.04 -16.60
C ARG A 24 9.78 8.70 -15.31
N GLY A 25 10.75 8.86 -14.42
CA GLY A 25 10.46 9.49 -13.15
C GLY A 25 11.68 10.17 -12.57
N LYS A 26 11.39 10.99 -11.56
CA LYS A 26 12.39 11.57 -10.67
C LYS A 26 12.02 11.19 -9.24
N LEU A 27 13.00 10.65 -8.50
CA LEU A 27 12.78 10.32 -7.10
C LEU A 27 12.37 11.54 -6.31
N GLY A 28 11.28 11.43 -5.61
CA GLY A 28 10.87 12.38 -4.61
C GLY A 28 11.81 12.37 -3.40
N LYS A 29 11.81 13.44 -2.65
CA LYS A 29 12.54 13.49 -1.38
C LYS A 29 11.78 12.66 -0.34
N GLN A 30 12.37 11.62 0.21
CA GLN A 30 11.77 10.76 1.21
C GLN A 30 12.77 10.42 2.31
N LEU A 31 12.28 10.18 3.52
CA LEU A 31 13.13 9.76 4.65
C LEU A 31 13.77 8.40 4.40
N PHE A 32 13.06 7.51 3.72
CA PHE A 32 13.63 6.30 3.15
C PHE A 32 12.82 5.86 1.93
N ASN A 33 13.45 5.11 1.02
CA ASN A 33 12.84 4.73 -0.25
C ASN A 33 11.88 3.54 -0.07
N GLU A 34 10.68 3.80 0.43
CA GLU A 34 9.60 2.81 0.48
C GLU A 34 8.69 2.98 -0.74
N ASN A 35 9.29 2.78 -1.91
CA ASN A 35 8.62 2.85 -3.20
C ASN A 35 8.48 1.44 -3.77
N HIS A 36 7.34 1.14 -4.35
CA HIS A 36 7.09 -0.15 -4.98
C HIS A 36 6.49 0.05 -6.36
N PHE A 37 7.16 -0.50 -7.37
CA PHE A 37 6.71 -0.55 -8.75
C PHE A 37 6.32 -1.99 -9.05
N THR A 38 5.03 -2.29 -8.99
CA THR A 38 4.53 -3.66 -9.02
C THR A 38 3.70 -3.90 -10.28
N LEU A 39 4.00 -4.96 -11.01
CA LEU A 39 3.20 -5.44 -12.11
C LEU A 39 2.27 -6.55 -11.63
N TRP A 40 0.97 -6.40 -11.87
CA TRP A 40 -0.05 -7.36 -11.49
C TRP A 40 -0.73 -8.01 -12.70
N ASP A 41 -1.18 -9.24 -12.50
CA ASP A 41 -2.16 -9.90 -13.37
C ASP A 41 -3.60 -9.47 -13.01
N GLU A 42 -4.57 -10.12 -13.65
CA GLU A 42 -5.99 -9.82 -13.41
C GLU A 42 -6.51 -10.20 -12.02
N ASP A 43 -5.80 -11.04 -11.27
CA ASP A 43 -6.12 -11.45 -9.91
C ASP A 43 -5.29 -10.71 -8.85
N MET A 44 -4.60 -9.64 -9.27
CA MET A 44 -3.69 -8.84 -8.43
C MET A 44 -2.53 -9.67 -7.85
N LYS A 45 -2.15 -10.74 -8.55
CA LYS A 45 -0.93 -11.47 -8.26
C LYS A 45 0.26 -10.69 -8.80
N THR A 46 1.29 -10.55 -8.00
CA THR A 46 2.53 -9.90 -8.41
C THR A 46 3.30 -10.78 -9.38
N ILE A 47 3.50 -10.29 -10.61
CA ILE A 47 4.25 -10.96 -11.67
C ILE A 47 5.57 -10.25 -11.99
N GLY A 48 5.77 -9.05 -11.47
CA GLY A 48 7.02 -8.29 -11.56
C GLY A 48 7.07 -7.20 -10.51
N LEU A 49 8.26 -6.90 -10.00
CA LEU A 49 8.46 -5.90 -8.95
C LEU A 49 9.84 -5.27 -9.04
N ILE A 50 9.88 -3.94 -8.92
CA ILE A 50 11.07 -3.18 -8.54
C ILE A 50 10.73 -2.42 -7.26
N SER A 51 11.48 -2.64 -6.18
CA SER A 51 11.41 -1.83 -4.95
C SER A 51 12.36 -0.64 -5.05
N GLY A 52 12.12 0.40 -4.25
CA GLY A 52 12.97 1.59 -4.23
C GLY A 52 14.44 1.30 -3.96
N ASN A 53 14.75 0.28 -3.14
CA ASN A 53 16.13 -0.15 -2.86
C ASN A 53 16.83 -0.78 -4.08
N ASN A 54 16.07 -1.29 -5.04
CA ASN A 54 16.57 -1.94 -6.26
C ASN A 54 16.43 -1.05 -7.50
N LEU A 55 15.87 0.15 -7.35
CA LEU A 55 15.72 1.10 -8.44
C LEU A 55 17.05 1.77 -8.73
N THR A 56 17.54 1.62 -9.95
CA THR A 56 18.75 2.32 -10.43
C THR A 56 18.34 3.70 -10.92
N VAL A 57 18.99 4.72 -10.36
CA VAL A 57 18.79 6.13 -10.73
C VAL A 57 20.09 6.75 -11.26
N ASP A 58 19.99 7.89 -11.94
CA ASP A 58 21.14 8.69 -12.34
C ASP A 58 21.59 9.66 -11.21
N SER A 59 22.62 10.48 -11.51
CA SER A 59 23.17 11.47 -10.56
C SER A 59 22.19 12.58 -10.18
N GLU A 60 21.11 12.77 -10.95
CA GLU A 60 20.07 13.77 -10.71
C GLU A 60 18.80 13.15 -10.10
N ASN A 61 18.86 11.86 -9.72
CA ASN A 61 17.77 11.04 -9.22
C ASN A 61 16.65 10.76 -10.25
N ASN A 62 16.96 10.86 -11.55
CA ASN A 62 16.02 10.42 -12.57
C ASN A 62 16.15 8.91 -12.80
N PHE A 63 15.05 8.30 -13.25
CA PHE A 63 15.03 6.89 -13.61
C PHE A 63 14.11 6.63 -14.79
N GLU A 64 14.36 5.52 -15.46
CA GLU A 64 13.46 4.93 -16.43
C GLU A 64 13.22 3.47 -16.04
N ILE A 65 11.96 3.02 -16.15
CA ILE A 65 11.57 1.62 -15.99
C ILE A 65 10.93 1.17 -17.30
N PHE A 66 11.54 0.18 -17.94
CA PHE A 66 11.00 -0.44 -19.15
C PHE A 66 10.08 -1.60 -18.76
N VAL A 67 8.85 -1.58 -19.27
CA VAL A 67 7.83 -2.59 -19.02
C VAL A 67 7.39 -3.14 -20.37
N ASN A 68 7.81 -4.36 -20.71
CA ASN A 68 7.54 -4.95 -22.03
C ASN A 68 7.67 -6.47 -22.00
N PRO A 69 7.19 -7.20 -23.05
CA PRO A 69 7.24 -8.66 -23.11
C PRO A 69 8.64 -9.23 -23.42
N ASN A 70 9.58 -8.40 -23.82
CA ASN A 70 10.92 -8.84 -24.22
C ASN A 70 11.78 -9.18 -22.99
N LYS A 71 12.79 -10.03 -23.20
CA LYS A 71 13.84 -10.22 -22.21
C LYS A 71 14.66 -8.92 -22.08
N ASN A 72 15.12 -8.64 -20.87
CA ASN A 72 16.01 -7.50 -20.61
C ASN A 72 17.23 -7.56 -21.56
N LYS A 73 17.49 -6.46 -22.26
CA LYS A 73 18.62 -6.30 -23.19
C LYS A 73 19.73 -5.38 -22.66
N GLY A 74 19.72 -5.13 -21.35
CA GLY A 74 20.70 -4.26 -20.68
C GLY A 74 20.09 -3.01 -20.06
N GLU A 75 18.76 -2.90 -20.04
CA GLU A 75 18.08 -1.83 -19.33
C GLU A 75 18.35 -1.96 -17.82
N LYS A 76 18.67 -0.84 -17.16
CA LYS A 76 18.99 -0.81 -15.73
C LYS A 76 17.79 -1.19 -14.85
N ASN A 77 16.58 -0.73 -15.24
CA ASN A 77 15.34 -1.09 -14.60
C ASN A 77 14.40 -1.67 -15.66
N HIS A 78 14.08 -2.94 -15.52
CA HIS A 78 13.23 -3.65 -16.47
C HIS A 78 12.26 -4.60 -15.75
N ILE A 79 11.00 -4.55 -16.14
CA ILE A 79 9.99 -5.52 -15.73
C ILE A 79 9.45 -6.19 -16.98
N GLN A 80 9.67 -7.48 -17.09
CA GLN A 80 9.14 -8.25 -18.20
C GLN A 80 7.65 -8.53 -17.97
N THR A 81 6.82 -8.16 -18.95
CA THR A 81 5.41 -8.54 -18.94
C THR A 81 5.26 -10.01 -19.31
N SER A 82 4.20 -10.64 -18.80
CA SER A 82 3.78 -11.97 -19.18
C SER A 82 2.32 -11.94 -19.63
N SER A 83 1.87 -13.02 -20.27
CA SER A 83 0.45 -13.16 -20.59
C SER A 83 -0.41 -12.97 -19.35
N GLY A 84 -1.41 -12.10 -19.43
CA GLY A 84 -2.27 -11.76 -18.30
C GLY A 84 -1.86 -10.53 -17.50
N ALA A 85 -0.73 -9.87 -17.79
CA ALA A 85 -0.40 -8.59 -17.18
C ALA A 85 -1.50 -7.56 -17.43
N LYS A 86 -1.95 -6.87 -16.38
CA LYS A 86 -3.11 -5.96 -16.44
C LYS A 86 -2.83 -4.57 -15.90
N GLU A 87 -2.10 -4.47 -14.80
CA GLU A 87 -1.92 -3.23 -14.10
C GLU A 87 -0.50 -3.07 -13.61
N PHE A 88 0.03 -1.87 -13.82
CA PHE A 88 1.23 -1.42 -13.16
C PHE A 88 0.83 -0.55 -11.97
N TYR A 89 1.15 -1.03 -10.78
CA TYR A 89 0.71 -0.46 -9.52
C TYR A 89 1.89 0.15 -8.78
N ILE A 90 1.88 1.45 -8.60
CA ILE A 90 2.97 2.20 -7.98
C ILE A 90 2.52 2.70 -6.61
N ARG A 91 3.36 2.51 -5.61
CA ARG A 91 3.17 3.02 -4.25
C ARG A 91 4.40 3.79 -3.81
N ASP A 92 4.17 5.02 -3.35
CA ASP A 92 5.15 5.83 -2.66
C ASP A 92 4.67 6.02 -1.22
N THR A 93 5.48 5.63 -0.23
CA THR A 93 5.12 5.77 1.19
C THR A 93 5.74 7.02 1.76
N MET A 94 4.89 7.96 2.21
CA MET A 94 5.27 9.23 2.80
C MET A 94 5.28 9.09 4.32
N ILE A 95 6.45 8.99 4.94
CA ILE A 95 6.57 8.86 6.39
C ILE A 95 6.38 10.20 7.11
N ASP A 96 6.91 11.26 6.51
CA ASP A 96 6.73 12.64 6.99
C ASP A 96 6.11 13.50 5.89
N TRP A 97 4.79 13.65 5.91
CA TRP A 97 4.03 14.39 4.90
C TRP A 97 4.41 15.86 4.76
N LEU A 98 5.10 16.44 5.76
CA LEU A 98 5.61 17.81 5.68
C LEU A 98 6.90 17.90 4.86
N LYS A 99 7.73 16.86 4.89
CA LYS A 99 9.06 16.83 4.29
C LYS A 99 9.15 15.95 3.06
N ASP A 100 8.45 14.81 3.08
CA ASP A 100 8.48 13.86 1.99
C ASP A 100 7.71 14.37 0.78
N ARG A 101 8.13 13.95 -0.40
CA ARG A 101 7.48 14.22 -1.68
C ARG A 101 7.42 12.92 -2.47
N PRO A 102 6.28 12.61 -3.09
CA PRO A 102 6.17 11.43 -3.94
C PRO A 102 7.02 11.59 -5.20
N ASN A 103 7.30 10.48 -5.85
CA ASN A 103 8.01 10.49 -7.12
C ASN A 103 7.23 11.26 -8.19
N GLU A 104 7.95 12.01 -9.02
CA GLU A 104 7.40 12.54 -10.26
C GLU A 104 7.42 11.42 -11.29
N LEU A 105 6.33 11.20 -12.01
CA LEU A 105 6.18 10.09 -12.94
C LEU A 105 5.49 10.54 -14.21
N ASP A 106 6.02 10.05 -15.34
CA ASP A 106 5.39 10.11 -16.65
C ASP A 106 5.45 8.72 -17.29
N ILE A 107 4.45 8.38 -18.13
CA ILE A 107 4.39 7.12 -18.84
C ILE A 107 4.19 7.33 -20.32
N GLU A 108 4.96 6.61 -21.12
CA GLU A 108 4.87 6.60 -22.57
C GLU A 108 4.72 5.17 -23.09
N ILE A 109 3.84 4.99 -24.08
CA ILE A 109 3.78 3.77 -24.87
C ILE A 109 4.81 3.91 -25.99
N ILE A 110 5.91 3.16 -25.90
CA ILE A 110 6.99 3.23 -26.90
C ILE A 110 6.79 2.29 -28.08
N GLU A 111 5.98 1.24 -27.89
CA GLU A 111 5.63 0.32 -28.96
C GLU A 111 4.20 -0.20 -28.78
N VAL A 112 3.38 0.01 -29.78
CA VAL A 112 2.01 -0.51 -29.83
C VAL A 112 2.00 -1.79 -30.67
N SER A 113 1.61 -2.90 -30.06
CA SER A 113 1.45 -4.15 -30.80
C SER A 113 0.47 -3.96 -31.95
N ARG A 114 0.80 -4.50 -33.13
CA ARG A 114 -0.11 -4.50 -34.31
C ARG A 114 -1.43 -5.22 -34.04
N SER A 115 -1.46 -6.09 -33.04
CA SER A 115 -2.66 -6.80 -32.58
C SER A 115 -3.47 -6.04 -31.54
N ALA A 116 -3.08 -4.80 -31.18
CA ALA A 116 -3.80 -3.99 -30.20
C ALA A 116 -5.26 -3.79 -30.65
N LYS A 117 -6.19 -4.29 -29.85
CA LYS A 117 -7.63 -4.14 -30.12
C LYS A 117 -8.04 -2.68 -29.95
N LYS A 118 -8.76 -2.16 -30.93
CA LYS A 118 -9.44 -0.87 -30.79
C LYS A 118 -10.74 -1.10 -30.01
N PHE A 119 -10.95 -0.34 -28.97
CA PHE A 119 -12.17 -0.42 -28.15
C PHE A 119 -13.08 0.76 -28.50
N ASP A 120 -14.31 0.46 -28.89
CA ASP A 120 -15.36 1.47 -28.99
C ASP A 120 -15.86 1.88 -27.59
N THR A 121 -16.73 2.89 -27.52
CA THR A 121 -17.23 3.43 -26.24
C THR A 121 -18.00 2.38 -25.45
N LYS A 122 -18.78 1.53 -26.10
CA LYS A 122 -19.56 0.48 -25.43
C LYS A 122 -18.64 -0.55 -24.77
N MET A 123 -17.62 -1.00 -25.51
CA MET A 123 -16.61 -1.93 -24.97
C MET A 123 -15.86 -1.33 -23.79
N LYS A 124 -15.49 -0.04 -23.87
CA LYS A 124 -14.82 0.66 -22.75
C LYS A 124 -15.72 0.73 -21.51
N LEU A 125 -17.00 1.01 -21.68
CA LEU A 125 -17.97 1.04 -20.57
C LEU A 125 -18.15 -0.34 -19.91
N GLU A 126 -18.20 -1.41 -20.68
CA GLU A 126 -18.29 -2.77 -20.14
C GLU A 126 -17.00 -3.17 -19.39
N ILE A 127 -15.83 -2.75 -19.88
CA ILE A 127 -14.55 -2.94 -19.14
C ILE A 127 -14.60 -2.21 -17.80
N VAL A 128 -14.98 -0.94 -17.78
CA VAL A 128 -15.08 -0.14 -16.54
C VAL A 128 -16.05 -0.77 -15.55
N LYS A 129 -17.23 -1.17 -16.03
CA LYS A 129 -18.25 -1.85 -15.21
C LYS A 129 -17.70 -3.14 -14.58
N THR A 130 -17.07 -3.99 -15.38
CA THR A 130 -16.47 -5.24 -14.90
C THR A 130 -15.38 -4.97 -13.88
N TYR A 131 -14.54 -3.96 -14.13
CA TYR A 131 -13.48 -3.56 -13.23
C TYR A 131 -14.03 -3.07 -11.88
N MET A 132 -15.05 -2.19 -11.90
CA MET A 132 -15.71 -1.71 -10.68
C MET A 132 -16.33 -2.84 -9.86
N GLN A 133 -16.99 -3.80 -10.51
CA GLN A 133 -17.57 -4.97 -9.85
C GLN A 133 -16.47 -5.83 -9.19
N LYS A 134 -15.36 -6.07 -9.88
CA LYS A 134 -14.22 -6.82 -9.37
C LYS A 134 -13.58 -6.11 -8.16
N TRP A 135 -13.39 -4.80 -8.25
CA TRP A 135 -12.87 -3.99 -7.13
C TRP A 135 -13.79 -4.01 -5.92
N ALA A 136 -15.09 -3.85 -6.11
CA ALA A 136 -16.06 -3.94 -5.02
C ALA A 136 -16.01 -5.31 -4.34
N ALA A 137 -15.96 -6.40 -5.12
CA ALA A 137 -15.84 -7.75 -4.59
C ALA A 137 -14.55 -7.96 -3.80
N ASN A 138 -13.41 -7.50 -4.32
CA ASN A 138 -12.13 -7.60 -3.64
C ASN A 138 -12.09 -6.79 -2.34
N THR A 139 -12.55 -5.54 -2.37
CA THR A 139 -12.62 -4.68 -1.17
C THR A 139 -13.50 -5.31 -0.10
N THR A 140 -14.66 -5.83 -0.49
CA THR A 140 -15.55 -6.55 0.44
C THR A 140 -14.87 -7.77 1.05
N ARG A 141 -14.17 -8.56 0.23
CA ARG A 141 -13.45 -9.75 0.69
C ARG A 141 -12.33 -9.39 1.68
N TRP A 142 -11.54 -8.35 1.41
CA TRP A 142 -10.50 -7.90 2.35
C TRP A 142 -11.06 -7.43 3.68
N ASN A 143 -12.15 -6.65 3.66
CA ASN A 143 -12.81 -6.22 4.88
C ASN A 143 -13.38 -7.41 5.65
N GLN A 144 -13.98 -8.37 4.98
CA GLN A 144 -14.50 -9.59 5.60
C GLN A 144 -13.39 -10.45 6.21
N GLN A 145 -12.21 -10.48 5.65
CA GLN A 145 -11.05 -11.17 6.28
C GLN A 145 -10.72 -10.61 7.67
N ALA A 146 -10.94 -9.31 7.90
CA ALA A 146 -10.79 -8.70 9.21
C ALA A 146 -12.02 -8.90 10.09
N LEU A 147 -13.21 -8.58 9.55
CA LEU A 147 -14.47 -8.55 10.30
C LEU A 147 -14.99 -9.93 10.72
N SER A 148 -14.57 -11.00 10.04
CA SER A 148 -14.91 -12.38 10.41
C SER A 148 -14.08 -12.94 11.57
N LYS A 149 -13.06 -12.22 12.03
CA LYS A 149 -12.29 -12.62 13.21
C LYS A 149 -13.06 -12.31 14.48
N PRO A 150 -12.81 -13.05 15.59
CA PRO A 150 -13.31 -12.66 16.88
C PRO A 150 -12.90 -11.21 17.21
N VAL A 151 -13.82 -10.49 17.84
CA VAL A 151 -13.60 -9.07 18.19
C VAL A 151 -12.40 -8.92 19.11
N ASN A 152 -11.53 -7.97 18.80
CA ASN A 152 -10.30 -7.66 19.53
C ASN A 152 -9.25 -8.78 19.50
N GLU A 153 -9.39 -9.73 18.57
CA GLU A 153 -8.34 -10.69 18.25
C GLU A 153 -7.65 -10.30 16.94
N PHE A 154 -6.33 -10.21 16.99
CA PHE A 154 -5.53 -9.79 15.86
C PHE A 154 -4.59 -10.91 15.44
N SER A 155 -4.39 -11.09 14.15
CA SER A 155 -3.46 -12.08 13.62
C SER A 155 -2.57 -11.51 12.56
N PHE A 156 -1.33 -11.99 12.53
CA PHE A 156 -0.39 -11.65 11.48
C PHE A 156 -0.80 -12.26 10.15
N LYS A 157 -0.58 -11.49 9.08
CA LYS A 157 -0.66 -11.93 7.70
C LYS A 157 0.63 -11.51 7.01
N ILE A 158 1.33 -12.49 6.47
CA ILE A 158 2.46 -12.27 5.56
C ILE A 158 2.02 -12.82 4.21
N ASP A 159 1.91 -11.92 3.24
CA ASP A 159 1.52 -12.29 1.88
C ASP A 159 2.55 -11.69 0.94
N ARG A 160 3.03 -12.48 -0.01
CA ARG A 160 4.17 -12.06 -0.82
C ARG A 160 3.79 -11.61 -2.22
N ASP A 161 2.92 -12.37 -2.86
CA ASP A 161 2.66 -12.21 -4.29
C ASP A 161 1.17 -12.26 -4.64
N THR A 162 0.29 -12.36 -3.68
CA THR A 162 -1.14 -12.50 -3.89
C THR A 162 -1.93 -11.34 -3.28
N ASP A 163 -3.17 -11.18 -3.70
CA ASP A 163 -4.12 -10.25 -3.07
C ASP A 163 -3.68 -8.77 -3.07
N GLY A 164 -2.77 -8.39 -3.96
CA GLY A 164 -2.23 -7.04 -4.01
C GLY A 164 -1.36 -6.66 -2.81
N ALA A 165 -0.95 -7.62 -1.99
CA ALA A 165 -0.03 -7.40 -0.89
C ALA A 165 1.37 -7.01 -1.38
N LEU A 166 2.13 -6.34 -0.52
CA LEU A 166 3.52 -6.02 -0.79
C LEU A 166 4.43 -7.13 -0.26
N ARG A 167 5.37 -7.55 -1.09
CA ARG A 167 6.52 -8.35 -0.65
C ARG A 167 7.29 -7.57 0.42
N ASN A 168 7.81 -8.24 1.45
CA ASN A 168 8.51 -7.62 2.59
C ASN A 168 7.67 -6.67 3.44
N GLN A 169 6.35 -6.83 3.46
CA GLN A 169 5.46 -6.14 4.38
C GLN A 169 4.75 -7.15 5.28
N VAL A 170 4.74 -6.90 6.59
CA VAL A 170 3.99 -7.67 7.58
C VAL A 170 2.74 -6.89 7.95
N TYR A 171 1.62 -7.59 8.05
CA TYR A 171 0.34 -7.03 8.46
C TYR A 171 -0.13 -7.69 9.75
N LEU A 172 -0.66 -6.92 10.67
CA LEU A 172 -1.50 -7.41 11.77
C LEU A 172 -2.91 -6.88 11.54
N LEU A 173 -3.87 -7.77 11.40
CA LEU A 173 -5.21 -7.43 10.96
C LEU A 173 -6.25 -7.99 11.93
N GLY A 174 -7.25 -7.18 12.27
CA GLY A 174 -8.39 -7.62 13.06
C GLY A 174 -9.51 -6.62 13.17
N HIS A 175 -10.65 -7.10 13.65
CA HIS A 175 -11.82 -6.33 14.01
C HIS A 175 -11.66 -5.81 15.43
N PHE A 176 -11.66 -4.50 15.63
CA PHE A 176 -11.73 -3.93 16.97
C PHE A 176 -13.15 -3.49 17.30
N ALA A 177 -13.55 -3.68 18.56
CA ALA A 177 -14.74 -3.07 19.11
C ALA A 177 -14.53 -2.69 20.57
N LEU A 178 -14.94 -1.49 20.91
CA LEU A 178 -14.90 -0.93 22.27
C LEU A 178 -16.30 -1.07 22.88
N PRO A 179 -16.45 -1.81 24.00
CA PRO A 179 -17.74 -2.03 24.63
C PRO A 179 -18.44 -0.74 25.09
N SER A 180 -17.65 0.28 25.43
CA SER A 180 -18.12 1.64 25.73
C SER A 180 -17.02 2.65 25.50
N SER A 181 -17.34 3.94 25.59
CA SER A 181 -16.36 5.03 25.49
C SER A 181 -15.30 5.04 26.59
N ASP A 182 -15.51 4.31 27.69
CA ASP A 182 -14.58 4.21 28.80
C ASP A 182 -13.59 3.05 28.66
N HIS A 183 -13.73 2.26 27.59
CA HIS A 183 -12.81 1.18 27.25
C HIS A 183 -11.74 1.65 26.26
N CYS A 184 -10.60 1.01 26.31
CA CYS A 184 -9.52 1.21 25.35
C CYS A 184 -8.85 -0.11 24.96
N ILE A 185 -8.17 -0.10 23.83
CA ILE A 185 -7.25 -1.16 23.43
C ILE A 185 -5.84 -0.58 23.54
N LYS A 186 -4.99 -1.24 24.36
CA LYS A 186 -3.57 -0.94 24.45
C LYS A 186 -2.80 -1.81 23.47
N LEU A 187 -1.93 -1.20 22.68
CA LEU A 187 -1.05 -1.87 21.73
C LEU A 187 0.40 -1.56 22.11
N ASP A 188 1.17 -2.59 22.45
CA ASP A 188 2.61 -2.48 22.62
C ASP A 188 3.30 -3.04 21.39
N ILE A 189 4.08 -2.22 20.68
CA ILE A 189 4.60 -2.47 19.35
C ILE A 189 6.13 -2.47 19.35
N HIS A 190 6.71 -3.50 18.75
CA HIS A 190 8.13 -3.61 18.44
C HIS A 190 8.32 -3.44 16.92
N LEU A 191 9.38 -2.73 16.51
CA LEU A 191 9.70 -2.59 15.10
C LEU A 191 10.44 -3.82 14.53
N ASP A 192 11.16 -4.55 15.37
CA ASP A 192 11.90 -5.77 15.03
C ASP A 192 12.77 -5.64 13.76
N GLY A 193 13.41 -4.47 13.62
CA GLY A 193 14.24 -4.13 12.48
C GLY A 193 13.51 -3.46 11.30
N ALA A 194 12.19 -3.37 11.33
CA ALA A 194 11.44 -2.59 10.34
C ALA A 194 11.79 -1.10 10.45
N LYS A 195 11.95 -0.44 9.30
CA LYS A 195 12.17 1.01 9.24
C LYS A 195 10.88 1.80 9.30
N TYR A 196 9.80 1.20 8.91
CA TYR A 196 8.47 1.79 8.84
C TYR A 196 7.44 0.94 9.57
N PHE A 197 6.60 1.61 10.32
CA PHE A 197 5.43 1.08 10.99
C PHE A 197 4.29 2.09 10.91
N ILE A 198 3.07 1.63 10.74
CA ILE A 198 1.87 2.45 10.80
C ILE A 198 0.72 1.72 11.50
N ALA A 199 -0.06 2.46 12.27
CA ALA A 199 -1.28 2.03 12.95
C ALA A 199 -2.49 2.85 12.46
N PRO A 200 -3.07 2.54 11.29
CA PRO A 200 -4.27 3.20 10.81
C PRO A 200 -5.52 2.59 11.44
N ILE A 201 -6.46 3.45 11.82
CA ILE A 201 -7.80 3.07 12.21
C ILE A 201 -8.74 3.30 11.02
N THR A 202 -9.43 2.26 10.59
CA THR A 202 -10.43 2.38 9.54
C THR A 202 -11.82 2.03 10.07
N ASN A 203 -12.84 2.54 9.39
CA ASN A 203 -14.20 2.06 9.59
C ASN A 203 -14.35 0.62 9.03
N ILE A 204 -15.52 0.04 9.15
CA ILE A 204 -15.82 -1.32 8.64
C ILE A 204 -15.69 -1.45 7.11
N TRP A 205 -15.64 -0.35 6.38
CA TRP A 205 -15.43 -0.30 4.93
C TRP A 205 -13.94 -0.20 4.55
N GLY A 206 -13.03 -0.22 5.53
CA GLY A 206 -11.58 -0.12 5.30
C GLY A 206 -11.11 1.29 4.94
N THR A 207 -11.92 2.31 5.15
CA THR A 207 -11.55 3.72 4.91
C THR A 207 -10.97 4.31 6.18
N THR A 208 -9.79 4.92 6.09
CA THR A 208 -9.14 5.59 7.22
C THR A 208 -10.00 6.73 7.73
N ASN A 209 -10.11 6.82 9.05
CA ASN A 209 -10.80 7.91 9.71
C ASN A 209 -10.03 9.23 9.54
N ASN A 210 -10.59 10.33 10.01
CA ASN A 210 -10.03 11.67 9.84
C ASN A 210 -8.56 11.76 10.33
N ILE A 211 -7.63 11.84 9.37
CA ILE A 211 -6.18 11.98 9.61
C ILE A 211 -5.69 13.43 9.53
N VAL A 212 -6.54 14.36 9.08
CA VAL A 212 -6.15 15.76 8.88
C VAL A 212 -6.25 16.56 10.18
N THR A 213 -7.29 16.31 10.97
CA THR A 213 -7.57 17.03 12.21
C THR A 213 -7.55 16.15 13.45
N LYS A 214 -7.36 14.83 13.27
CA LYS A 214 -7.38 13.82 14.33
C LYS A 214 -6.33 12.74 14.10
N ASN A 215 -5.96 12.04 15.13
CA ASN A 215 -4.98 10.97 15.07
C ASN A 215 -5.65 9.63 14.65
N GLY A 216 -6.35 9.61 13.52
CA GLY A 216 -6.92 8.37 12.95
C GLY A 216 -5.88 7.40 12.41
N SER A 217 -4.61 7.81 12.37
CA SER A 217 -3.45 7.01 12.00
C SER A 217 -2.19 7.64 12.57
N LEU A 218 -1.26 6.83 13.05
CA LEU A 218 0.08 7.26 13.46
C LEU A 218 1.12 6.27 12.95
N ASN A 219 2.19 6.79 12.37
CA ASN A 219 3.38 6.00 12.03
C ASN A 219 4.51 6.21 13.05
N ASN A 220 5.59 5.46 12.93
CA ASN A 220 6.71 5.52 13.88
C ASN A 220 7.49 6.86 13.84
N SER A 221 7.35 7.68 12.81
CA SER A 221 7.91 9.04 12.75
C SER A 221 7.05 10.05 13.55
N GLN A 222 5.75 9.80 13.63
CA GLN A 222 4.79 10.64 14.31
C GLN A 222 4.61 10.24 15.78
N ALA A 223 4.80 8.95 16.09
CA ALA A 223 4.59 8.40 17.41
C ALA A 223 5.81 8.65 18.33
N LYS A 224 5.56 8.74 19.65
CA LYS A 224 6.61 8.83 20.67
C LYS A 224 7.08 7.43 21.04
N VAL A 225 8.39 7.20 20.92
CA VAL A 225 9.05 5.97 21.33
C VAL A 225 9.21 5.90 22.85
N ASN A 226 9.08 4.71 23.43
CA ASN A 226 9.35 4.42 24.82
C ASN A 226 10.87 4.34 25.09
N GLN A 227 11.27 4.34 26.37
CA GLN A 227 12.69 4.26 26.76
C GLN A 227 13.37 2.95 26.31
N ASP A 228 12.62 1.88 26.18
CA ASP A 228 13.08 0.56 25.73
C ASP A 228 13.06 0.38 24.20
N GLY A 229 12.71 1.43 23.44
CA GLY A 229 12.63 1.40 21.99
C GLY A 229 11.31 0.85 21.42
N THR A 230 10.37 0.49 22.27
CA THR A 230 9.02 0.08 21.87
C THR A 230 8.10 1.29 21.68
N TYR A 231 6.90 1.06 21.16
CA TYR A 231 5.85 2.07 21.06
C TYR A 231 4.58 1.56 21.75
N THR A 232 3.97 2.38 22.57
CA THR A 232 2.66 2.08 23.17
C THR A 232 1.62 3.01 22.58
N PHE A 233 0.59 2.44 21.95
CA PHE A 233 -0.56 3.16 21.43
C PHE A 233 -1.81 2.85 22.26
N ILE A 234 -2.68 3.83 22.39
CA ILE A 234 -4.00 3.67 23.03
C ILE A 234 -5.07 4.01 22.00
N LEU A 235 -5.89 3.03 21.66
CA LEU A 235 -7.11 3.20 20.86
C LEU A 235 -8.30 3.37 21.80
N SER A 236 -8.93 4.53 21.78
CA SER A 236 -10.09 4.86 22.63
C SER A 236 -10.94 5.95 22.02
N VAL A 237 -12.25 5.94 22.31
CA VAL A 237 -13.19 6.97 21.83
C VAL A 237 -12.92 8.31 22.53
N ASN A 238 -12.72 8.28 23.84
CA ASN A 238 -12.37 9.46 24.63
C ASN A 238 -10.86 9.65 24.63
N ASP A 239 -10.40 10.91 24.57
CA ASP A 239 -8.99 11.26 24.68
C ASP A 239 -8.39 10.81 26.03
N PRO A 240 -7.47 9.83 26.03
CA PRO A 240 -6.83 9.32 27.24
C PRO A 240 -5.69 10.24 27.74
N ARG A 241 -5.45 11.37 27.08
CA ARG A 241 -4.38 12.34 27.35
C ARG A 241 -2.97 11.73 27.29
N VAL A 242 -2.75 10.81 26.35
CA VAL A 242 -1.43 10.24 26.04
C VAL A 242 -0.98 10.64 24.64
N PHE A 243 0.33 10.61 24.41
CA PHE A 243 0.89 11.10 23.14
C PHE A 243 0.46 10.24 21.95
N ASN A 244 0.54 8.91 22.07
CA ASN A 244 0.21 7.97 21.00
C ASN A 244 -1.26 7.52 21.08
N TRP A 245 -2.18 8.46 21.15
CA TRP A 245 -3.61 8.17 21.08
C TRP A 245 -4.04 7.97 19.64
N LEU A 246 -4.68 6.84 19.36
CA LEU A 246 -5.36 6.53 18.11
C LEU A 246 -6.84 6.89 18.27
N ASP A 247 -7.27 7.96 17.59
CA ASP A 247 -8.64 8.49 17.66
C ASP A 247 -9.52 7.84 16.59
N PRO A 248 -10.48 6.98 16.97
CA PRO A 248 -11.38 6.35 16.02
C PRO A 248 -12.47 7.32 15.49
N SER A 249 -12.37 8.62 15.80
CA SER A 249 -13.31 9.66 15.37
C SER A 249 -14.77 9.41 15.80
N GLY A 250 -14.92 8.88 17.00
CA GLY A 250 -16.22 8.55 17.61
C GLY A 250 -16.75 7.16 17.26
N LEU A 251 -16.06 6.40 16.42
CA LEU A 251 -16.45 5.01 16.13
C LEU A 251 -16.09 4.09 17.30
N SER A 252 -17.02 3.23 17.70
CA SER A 252 -16.78 2.19 18.70
C SER A 252 -16.27 0.89 18.10
N GLU A 253 -16.33 0.73 16.77
CA GLU A 253 -15.85 -0.45 16.05
C GLU A 253 -15.23 -0.10 14.70
N GLY A 254 -14.38 -0.98 14.19
CA GLY A 254 -13.75 -0.83 12.90
C GLY A 254 -12.67 -1.87 12.65
N ILE A 255 -11.81 -1.58 11.68
CA ILE A 255 -10.68 -2.45 11.33
C ILE A 255 -9.39 -1.76 11.75
N LEU A 256 -8.55 -2.50 12.47
CA LEU A 256 -7.18 -2.14 12.78
C LEU A 256 -6.24 -2.96 11.91
N THR A 257 -5.42 -2.28 11.10
CA THR A 257 -4.44 -2.93 10.23
C THR A 257 -3.07 -2.32 10.44
N LEU A 258 -2.32 -2.90 11.34
CA LEU A 258 -0.94 -2.51 11.57
C LEU A 258 -0.06 -3.03 10.43
N ARG A 259 0.94 -2.26 10.05
CA ARG A 259 1.87 -2.62 8.96
C ARG A 259 3.29 -2.30 9.33
N TRP A 260 4.19 -3.24 9.02
CA TRP A 260 5.64 -3.08 9.13
C TRP A 260 6.27 -3.31 7.78
N SER A 261 7.24 -2.48 7.40
CA SER A 261 8.04 -2.68 6.20
C SER A 261 9.45 -2.10 6.32
N GLY A 262 10.24 -2.21 5.26
CA GLY A 262 11.62 -1.73 5.26
C GLY A 262 12.55 -2.58 6.11
N PHE A 263 12.29 -3.88 6.20
CA PHE A 263 13.19 -4.81 6.87
C PHE A 263 14.53 -4.92 6.14
N PRO A 264 15.66 -5.10 6.85
CA PRO A 264 16.97 -5.18 6.24
C PRO A 264 17.17 -6.44 5.39
N ASN A 265 16.42 -7.49 5.68
CA ASN A 265 16.43 -8.78 4.96
C ASN A 265 15.02 -9.13 4.50
N GLU A 266 14.93 -10.01 3.49
CA GLU A 266 13.63 -10.59 3.14
C GLU A 266 13.03 -11.32 4.34
N ILE A 267 11.73 -11.12 4.55
CA ILE A 267 10.98 -11.84 5.56
C ILE A 267 10.81 -13.28 5.06
N VAL A 268 11.31 -14.25 5.82
CA VAL A 268 11.27 -15.68 5.49
C VAL A 268 9.95 -16.30 5.92
#